data_2aa98b7b51ba7de5a26b48a6c0aa1f43
#
_entry.id   2aa98b7b51ba7de5a26b48a6c0aa1f43
#
_cell.length_a   1.000
_cell.length_b   1.000
_cell.length_c   1.000
_cell.angle_alpha   90.00
_cell.angle_beta   90.00
_cell.angle_gamma   90.00
#
_symmetry.space_group_name_H-M   'P 1'
#
loop_
_entity.id
_entity.type
_entity.pdbx_description
1 polymer ?
#
loop_
_entity_poly.entity_id
_entity_poly.type
_entity_poly.pdbx_seq_one_letter_code
_entity_poly.pdbx_strand_id
1 'polypeptide(L)'
;MTRIKKIKKKEKNIKIKLISPKTFLKENVYDNIKDLPVIKKKIKVRAEEFEIPNYKEYQHIIKLNFNVSQLKSISRFYKQKVSGNKSELIFRLYNYLKYSYYIIKIQKYVRGYLFRQFLKMHGPAIKDRKCINERDFLTFKNVKDIPYEQFYSYKDKDNFVYGFDICTIYNMLKSNNYKKNPYNRNKLPENIYNDIKNIVKIVKKLNIKLNIKLEMNDENLTSEKKMELRAIEVFQKMDNMGYITDSNWITRLTRSRCIRYLRELEDVWNYRAEITNE
;
A
#
# COMPACT_ATOMS: atom_id res chain seq x y z
N MET A 1 33.06 -48.09 -2.25
CA MET A 1 32.53 -47.06 -1.29
C MET A 1 33.17 -45.70 -1.58
N THR A 2 32.51 -44.88 -2.36
CA THR A 2 33.05 -43.58 -2.82
C THR A 2 32.45 -42.46 -1.96
N ARG A 3 33.33 -41.80 -1.19
CA ARG A 3 32.95 -40.68 -0.32
C ARG A 3 32.65 -39.43 -1.12
N ILE A 4 31.38 -39.00 -1.18
CA ILE A 4 30.95 -37.73 -1.76
C ILE A 4 31.25 -36.61 -0.73
N LYS A 5 32.25 -35.78 -1.03
CA LYS A 5 32.53 -34.56 -0.29
C LYS A 5 31.44 -33.50 -0.55
N LYS A 6 30.60 -33.21 0.44
CA LYS A 6 29.68 -32.06 0.42
C LYS A 6 30.47 -30.74 0.42
N ILE A 7 30.49 -30.06 -0.70
CA ILE A 7 30.99 -28.68 -0.81
C ILE A 7 29.94 -27.76 -0.21
N LYS A 8 30.19 -27.24 1.00
CA LYS A 8 29.42 -26.15 1.59
C LYS A 8 29.73 -24.86 0.83
N LYS A 9 28.82 -24.41 -0.06
CA LYS A 9 28.84 -23.05 -0.60
C LYS A 9 28.64 -22.08 0.55
N LYS A 10 29.69 -21.34 0.93
CA LYS A 10 29.58 -20.15 1.78
C LYS A 10 28.82 -19.08 0.97
N GLU A 11 27.58 -18.83 1.28
CA GLU A 11 26.87 -17.64 0.83
C GLU A 11 27.56 -16.41 1.45
N LYS A 12 28.30 -15.68 0.63
CA LYS A 12 28.80 -14.36 1.00
C LYS A 12 27.59 -13.43 1.11
N ASN A 13 27.17 -13.12 2.32
CA ASN A 13 26.24 -12.02 2.59
C ASN A 13 26.87 -10.70 2.11
N ILE A 14 26.61 -10.31 0.88
CA ILE A 14 26.95 -8.99 0.36
C ILE A 14 26.02 -8.00 1.08
N LYS A 15 26.52 -7.38 2.14
CA LYS A 15 25.87 -6.23 2.77
C LYS A 15 25.91 -5.09 1.76
N ILE A 16 24.84 -4.94 0.96
CA ILE A 16 24.64 -3.75 0.10
C ILE A 16 24.46 -2.57 1.07
N LYS A 17 25.49 -1.72 1.17
CA LYS A 17 25.39 -0.46 1.89
C LYS A 17 24.40 0.42 1.11
N LEU A 18 23.20 0.61 1.63
CA LEU A 18 22.22 1.52 1.07
C LEU A 18 22.77 2.95 1.22
N ILE A 19 23.43 3.43 0.19
CA ILE A 19 23.91 4.82 0.10
C ILE A 19 22.67 5.68 -0.18
N SER A 20 22.49 6.77 0.58
CA SER A 20 21.38 7.68 0.33
C SER A 20 21.50 8.29 -1.09
N PRO A 21 20.39 8.60 -1.78
CA PRO A 21 20.46 9.24 -3.11
C PRO A 21 21.29 10.52 -3.12
N LYS A 22 21.27 11.30 -2.04
CA LYS A 22 22.09 12.52 -1.89
C LYS A 22 23.58 12.21 -1.81
N THR A 23 23.96 11.18 -1.06
CA THR A 23 25.35 10.75 -0.91
C THR A 23 25.88 10.16 -2.21
N PHE A 24 25.08 9.31 -2.87
CA PHE A 24 25.41 8.75 -4.17
C PHE A 24 25.64 9.83 -5.23
N LEU A 25 24.75 10.84 -5.31
CA LEU A 25 24.89 11.96 -6.24
C LEU A 25 26.14 12.80 -5.93
N LYS A 26 26.45 13.03 -4.65
CA LYS A 26 27.63 13.78 -4.22
C LYS A 26 28.92 13.06 -4.63
N GLU A 27 29.03 11.77 -4.31
CA GLU A 27 30.25 10.98 -4.53
C GLU A 27 30.48 10.61 -6.01
N ASN A 28 29.42 10.33 -6.76
CA ASN A 28 29.54 9.79 -8.12
C ASN A 28 29.22 10.79 -9.23
N VAL A 29 28.59 11.90 -8.91
CA VAL A 29 28.11 12.87 -9.92
C VAL A 29 28.78 14.25 -9.77
N TYR A 30 28.98 14.71 -8.54
CA TYR A 30 29.50 16.06 -8.30
C TYR A 30 31.01 16.13 -8.35
N ASP A 31 31.73 15.04 -8.15
CA ASP A 31 33.20 15.02 -8.14
C ASP A 31 33.82 14.81 -9.53
N ASN A 32 33.03 14.39 -10.54
CA ASN A 32 33.49 14.15 -11.90
C ASN A 32 33.17 15.33 -12.85
N ILE A 33 33.74 16.51 -12.56
CA ILE A 33 33.56 17.72 -13.38
C ILE A 33 34.14 17.56 -14.80
N LYS A 34 34.99 16.55 -15.05
CA LYS A 34 35.72 16.37 -16.30
C LYS A 34 34.90 15.87 -17.49
N ASP A 35 33.66 15.39 -17.28
CA ASP A 35 32.90 14.68 -18.32
C ASP A 35 31.81 15.52 -19.03
N LEU A 36 31.89 16.83 -19.01
CA LEU A 36 31.02 17.68 -19.83
C LEU A 36 31.44 17.64 -21.31
N PRO A 37 30.51 17.32 -22.22
CA PRO A 37 30.79 17.42 -23.66
C PRO A 37 31.18 18.86 -24.02
N VAL A 38 32.34 19.05 -24.63
CA VAL A 38 32.83 20.37 -25.08
C VAL A 38 32.13 20.72 -26.38
N ILE A 39 31.29 21.77 -26.37
CA ILE A 39 30.63 22.29 -27.56
C ILE A 39 31.33 23.57 -27.97
N LYS A 40 31.90 23.58 -29.17
CA LYS A 40 32.71 24.70 -29.71
C LYS A 40 31.91 25.97 -29.99
N LYS A 41 30.64 25.88 -30.38
CA LYS A 41 29.76 27.05 -30.64
C LYS A 41 28.50 26.94 -29.76
N LYS A 42 28.26 27.98 -28.95
CA LYS A 42 27.07 28.08 -28.09
C LYS A 42 26.18 29.22 -28.58
N ILE A 43 24.86 28.96 -28.68
CA ILE A 43 23.87 29.95 -29.10
C ILE A 43 23.50 30.79 -27.87
N LYS A 44 23.56 32.13 -27.98
CA LYS A 44 23.21 33.06 -26.91
C LYS A 44 21.67 33.11 -26.78
N VAL A 45 21.14 32.92 -25.56
CA VAL A 45 19.73 33.03 -25.27
C VAL A 45 19.36 34.45 -24.85
N ARG A 46 18.44 35.08 -25.56
CA ARG A 46 17.89 36.40 -25.21
C ARG A 46 16.98 36.29 -24.00
N ALA A 47 16.75 37.39 -23.29
CA ALA A 47 15.89 37.37 -22.09
C ALA A 47 14.44 37.03 -22.43
N GLU A 48 13.94 37.45 -23.58
CA GLU A 48 12.61 37.26 -24.12
C GLU A 48 12.35 35.79 -24.56
N GLU A 49 13.41 35.08 -24.96
CA GLU A 49 13.36 33.70 -25.46
C GLU A 49 13.72 32.68 -24.36
N PHE A 50 13.82 33.13 -23.11
CA PHE A 50 14.25 32.27 -22.01
C PHE A 50 13.13 31.40 -21.54
N GLU A 51 13.21 30.11 -21.80
CA GLU A 51 12.37 29.07 -21.24
C GLU A 51 13.21 28.12 -20.38
N ILE A 52 12.59 27.56 -19.34
CA ILE A 52 13.23 26.59 -18.47
C ILE A 52 13.24 25.22 -19.18
N PRO A 53 14.43 24.67 -19.53
CA PRO A 53 14.52 23.42 -20.27
C PRO A 53 13.92 22.25 -19.49
N ASN A 54 13.17 21.42 -20.17
CA ASN A 54 12.64 20.19 -19.59
C ASN A 54 13.77 19.14 -19.45
N TYR A 55 13.55 18.12 -18.59
CA TYR A 55 14.51 17.00 -18.45
C TYR A 55 14.81 16.27 -19.77
N LYS A 56 13.88 16.27 -20.74
CA LYS A 56 14.13 15.73 -22.10
C LYS A 56 15.17 16.56 -22.88
N GLU A 57 15.26 17.81 -22.57
CA GLU A 57 16.09 18.81 -23.26
C GLU A 57 17.40 19.13 -22.50
N TYR A 58 17.86 18.17 -21.68
CA TYR A 58 19.07 18.35 -20.87
C TYR A 58 20.28 18.81 -21.66
N GLN A 59 20.35 18.52 -22.97
CA GLN A 59 21.42 18.97 -23.86
C GLN A 59 21.40 20.48 -24.08
N HIS A 60 20.25 21.17 -23.92
CA HIS A 60 20.14 22.60 -24.07
C HIS A 60 21.01 23.34 -23.04
N ILE A 61 21.19 22.77 -21.84
CA ILE A 61 22.07 23.36 -20.81
C ILE A 61 23.50 23.57 -21.30
N ILE A 62 23.98 22.73 -22.23
CA ILE A 62 25.33 22.82 -22.78
C ILE A 62 25.36 23.55 -24.13
N LYS A 63 24.34 23.30 -25.00
CA LYS A 63 24.24 23.89 -26.34
C LYS A 63 23.94 25.39 -26.30
N LEU A 64 23.14 25.83 -25.35
CA LEU A 64 22.73 27.21 -25.19
C LEU A 64 23.66 27.92 -24.20
N ASN A 65 23.97 29.19 -24.48
CA ASN A 65 24.79 30.02 -23.61
C ASN A 65 23.90 30.82 -22.64
N PHE A 66 23.41 30.18 -21.61
CA PHE A 66 22.67 30.84 -20.55
C PHE A 66 23.55 31.77 -19.71
N ASN A 67 23.00 32.90 -19.29
CA ASN A 67 23.63 33.75 -18.31
C ASN A 67 23.51 33.18 -16.88
N VAL A 68 24.26 33.74 -15.95
CA VAL A 68 24.25 33.24 -14.54
C VAL A 68 22.89 33.41 -13.88
N SER A 69 22.12 34.47 -14.19
CA SER A 69 20.79 34.72 -13.69
C SER A 69 19.82 33.65 -14.16
N GLN A 70 19.82 33.33 -15.46
CA GLN A 70 19.00 32.27 -16.05
C GLN A 70 19.33 30.90 -15.45
N LEU A 71 20.63 30.56 -15.29
CA LEU A 71 21.02 29.30 -14.65
C LEU A 71 20.55 29.20 -13.17
N LYS A 72 20.62 30.32 -12.45
CA LYS A 72 20.07 30.38 -11.07
C LYS A 72 18.55 30.19 -11.03
N SER A 73 17.81 30.72 -12.01
CA SER A 73 16.36 30.52 -12.14
C SER A 73 16.03 29.06 -12.43
N ILE A 74 16.75 28.42 -13.38
CA ILE A 74 16.62 26.98 -13.65
C ILE A 74 16.93 26.16 -12.38
N SER A 75 18.01 26.53 -11.65
CA SER A 75 18.40 25.83 -10.41
C SER A 75 17.33 25.93 -9.32
N ARG A 76 16.68 27.10 -9.15
CA ARG A 76 15.56 27.27 -8.22
C ARG A 76 14.37 26.41 -8.60
N PHE A 77 14.00 26.40 -9.87
CA PHE A 77 12.89 25.60 -10.38
C PHE A 77 13.08 24.09 -10.06
N TYR A 78 14.28 23.57 -10.31
CA TYR A 78 14.61 22.18 -10.03
C TYR A 78 15.08 21.90 -8.59
N LYS A 79 14.94 22.89 -7.70
CA LYS A 79 15.36 22.79 -6.29
C LYS A 79 16.82 22.35 -6.11
N GLN A 80 17.68 22.81 -7.03
CA GLN A 80 19.12 22.57 -6.96
C GLN A 80 19.84 23.73 -6.25
N LYS A 81 21.07 23.48 -5.79
CA LYS A 81 21.91 24.50 -5.14
C LYS A 81 22.19 25.66 -6.12
N VAL A 82 21.88 26.88 -5.71
CA VAL A 82 21.97 28.10 -6.54
C VAL A 82 23.39 28.74 -6.50
N SER A 83 24.19 28.44 -5.46
CA SER A 83 25.55 28.97 -5.30
C SER A 83 26.55 28.25 -6.20
N GLY A 84 27.59 28.94 -6.57
CA GLY A 84 28.67 28.44 -7.40
C GLY A 84 28.92 29.28 -8.64
N ASN A 85 30.01 29.01 -9.33
CA ASN A 85 30.36 29.66 -10.59
C ASN A 85 29.52 29.13 -11.78
N LYS A 86 29.60 29.77 -12.93
CA LYS A 86 28.80 29.39 -14.11
C LYS A 86 29.02 27.94 -14.53
N SER A 87 30.24 27.46 -14.49
CA SER A 87 30.60 26.09 -14.88
C SER A 87 29.99 25.06 -13.94
N GLU A 88 30.05 25.33 -12.65
CA GLU A 88 29.45 24.45 -11.63
C GLU A 88 27.92 24.37 -11.74
N LEU A 89 27.27 25.53 -12.05
CA LEU A 89 25.80 25.54 -12.25
C LEU A 89 25.44 24.72 -13.50
N ILE A 90 26.15 24.92 -14.63
CA ILE A 90 25.93 24.14 -15.86
C ILE A 90 26.12 22.66 -15.60
N PHE A 91 27.20 22.26 -14.94
CA PHE A 91 27.53 20.88 -14.64
C PHE A 91 26.43 20.23 -13.79
N ARG A 92 26.02 20.90 -12.73
CA ARG A 92 24.98 20.41 -11.81
C ARG A 92 23.62 20.22 -12.50
N LEU A 93 23.19 21.24 -13.25
CA LEU A 93 21.95 21.21 -13.99
C LEU A 93 21.94 20.16 -15.09
N TYR A 94 23.03 20.09 -15.89
CA TYR A 94 23.15 19.08 -16.93
C TYR A 94 23.04 17.65 -16.39
N ASN A 95 23.81 17.33 -15.36
CA ASN A 95 23.78 16.00 -14.77
C ASN A 95 22.44 15.71 -14.13
N TYR A 96 21.86 16.66 -13.39
CA TYR A 96 20.53 16.48 -12.81
C TYR A 96 19.48 16.18 -13.87
N LEU A 97 19.38 16.95 -14.92
CA LEU A 97 18.40 16.76 -15.99
C LEU A 97 18.66 15.46 -16.77
N LYS A 98 19.92 15.17 -17.11
CA LYS A 98 20.33 13.94 -17.79
C LYS A 98 19.94 12.69 -16.98
N TYR A 99 20.28 12.65 -15.70
CA TYR A 99 19.92 11.52 -14.84
C TYR A 99 18.42 11.43 -14.63
N SER A 100 17.72 12.56 -14.45
CA SER A 100 16.26 12.58 -14.35
C SER A 100 15.59 11.96 -15.58
N TYR A 101 16.08 12.27 -16.78
CA TYR A 101 15.58 11.67 -18.01
C TYR A 101 15.69 10.14 -18.03
N TYR A 102 16.85 9.60 -17.67
CA TYR A 102 17.05 8.15 -17.62
C TYR A 102 16.29 7.49 -16.45
N ILE A 103 16.28 8.12 -15.30
CA ILE A 103 15.54 7.61 -14.12
C ILE A 103 14.07 7.51 -14.42
N ILE A 104 13.46 8.51 -15.06
CA ILE A 104 12.03 8.47 -15.44
C ILE A 104 11.75 7.32 -16.42
N LYS A 105 12.67 7.08 -17.39
CA LYS A 105 12.55 5.91 -18.27
C LYS A 105 12.56 4.59 -17.48
N ILE A 106 13.55 4.42 -16.61
CA ILE A 106 13.66 3.22 -15.77
C ILE A 106 12.42 3.05 -14.90
N GLN A 107 11.95 4.11 -14.23
CA GLN A 107 10.74 4.09 -13.41
C GLN A 107 9.51 3.64 -14.22
N LYS A 108 9.37 4.09 -15.46
CA LYS A 108 8.28 3.67 -16.35
C LYS A 108 8.29 2.15 -16.58
N TYR A 109 9.45 1.58 -16.90
CA TYR A 109 9.59 0.14 -17.10
C TYR A 109 9.32 -0.66 -15.81
N VAL A 110 9.90 -0.21 -14.69
CA VAL A 110 9.71 -0.87 -13.39
C VAL A 110 8.24 -0.83 -12.96
N ARG A 111 7.57 0.31 -13.12
CA ARG A 111 6.12 0.43 -12.81
C ARG A 111 5.31 -0.52 -13.67
N GLY A 112 5.58 -0.58 -14.97
CA GLY A 112 4.91 -1.52 -15.88
C GLY A 112 5.15 -2.98 -15.52
N TYR A 113 6.37 -3.34 -15.13
CA TYR A 113 6.70 -4.67 -14.65
C TYR A 113 5.94 -5.03 -13.36
N LEU A 114 5.97 -4.14 -12.36
CA LEU A 114 5.28 -4.34 -11.10
C LEU A 114 3.75 -4.48 -11.30
N PHE A 115 3.18 -3.67 -12.19
CA PHE A 115 1.75 -3.74 -12.51
C PHE A 115 1.38 -5.07 -13.18
N ARG A 116 2.19 -5.58 -14.10
CA ARG A 116 1.98 -6.91 -14.69
C ARG A 116 2.09 -8.03 -13.65
N GLN A 117 3.03 -7.95 -12.71
CA GLN A 117 3.12 -8.91 -11.60
C GLN A 117 1.90 -8.81 -10.68
N PHE A 118 1.45 -7.60 -10.37
CA PHE A 118 0.22 -7.35 -9.62
C PHE A 118 -0.99 -8.05 -10.26
N LEU A 119 -1.21 -7.87 -11.56
CA LEU A 119 -2.32 -8.52 -12.27
C LEU A 119 -2.23 -10.05 -12.26
N LYS A 120 -1.03 -10.62 -12.42
CA LYS A 120 -0.83 -12.08 -12.40
C LYS A 120 -1.22 -12.70 -11.06
N MET A 121 -0.99 -11.99 -9.95
CA MET A 121 -1.31 -12.48 -8.61
C MET A 121 -2.80 -12.43 -8.27
N HIS A 122 -3.62 -11.73 -9.04
CA HIS A 122 -5.07 -11.64 -8.80
C HIS A 122 -5.85 -12.90 -9.22
N GLY A 123 -5.17 -13.88 -9.78
CA GLY A 123 -5.75 -15.17 -10.14
C GLY A 123 -6.44 -15.21 -11.51
N PRO A 124 -7.07 -16.34 -11.84
CA PRO A 124 -7.52 -16.65 -13.21
C PRO A 124 -8.70 -15.79 -13.67
N ALA A 125 -9.64 -15.44 -12.77
CA ALA A 125 -10.87 -14.76 -13.15
C ALA A 125 -10.76 -13.22 -13.15
N ILE A 126 -9.55 -12.66 -13.15
CA ILE A 126 -9.35 -11.19 -13.11
C ILE A 126 -10.00 -10.49 -14.31
N LYS A 127 -10.05 -11.10 -15.48
CA LYS A 127 -10.58 -10.49 -16.72
C LYS A 127 -12.07 -10.70 -16.88
N ASP A 128 -12.53 -11.93 -16.82
CA ASP A 128 -13.88 -12.36 -17.19
C ASP A 128 -14.82 -12.55 -15.99
N ARG A 129 -14.30 -12.43 -14.77
CA ARG A 129 -15.08 -12.52 -13.53
C ARG A 129 -15.95 -13.79 -13.43
N LYS A 130 -15.54 -14.87 -14.13
CA LYS A 130 -16.24 -16.15 -14.09
C LYS A 130 -15.89 -16.88 -12.78
N CYS A 131 -16.72 -16.69 -11.79
CA CYS A 131 -16.60 -17.31 -10.47
C CYS A 131 -17.89 -18.06 -10.16
N ILE A 132 -17.81 -19.11 -9.31
CA ILE A 132 -18.97 -19.88 -8.85
C ILE A 132 -19.82 -19.03 -7.93
N ASN A 133 -19.17 -18.28 -7.02
CA ASN A 133 -19.89 -17.42 -6.11
C ASN A 133 -20.27 -16.10 -6.81
N GLU A 134 -21.51 -15.69 -6.63
CA GLU A 134 -22.01 -14.41 -7.16
C GLU A 134 -21.61 -13.23 -6.30
N ARG A 135 -21.48 -13.41 -4.99
CA ARG A 135 -21.17 -12.35 -4.02
C ARG A 135 -19.94 -12.72 -3.19
N ASP A 136 -19.25 -11.69 -2.72
CA ASP A 136 -18.18 -11.84 -1.76
C ASP A 136 -18.71 -12.18 -0.36
N PHE A 137 -18.00 -13.01 0.37
CA PHE A 137 -18.47 -13.55 1.66
C PHE A 137 -18.59 -12.49 2.76
N LEU A 138 -17.67 -11.54 2.83
CA LEU A 138 -17.60 -10.59 3.94
C LEU A 138 -18.19 -9.22 3.59
N THR A 139 -17.93 -8.74 2.36
CA THR A 139 -18.44 -7.45 1.91
C THR A 139 -19.81 -7.52 1.27
N PHE A 140 -20.31 -8.72 0.96
CA PHE A 140 -21.58 -8.99 0.26
C PHE A 140 -21.71 -8.31 -1.11
N LYS A 141 -20.64 -7.70 -1.62
CA LYS A 141 -20.59 -7.10 -2.95
C LYS A 141 -20.69 -8.18 -4.02
N ASN A 142 -21.38 -7.85 -5.11
CA ASN A 142 -21.36 -8.72 -6.28
C ASN A 142 -19.92 -8.82 -6.82
N VAL A 143 -19.46 -10.03 -7.12
CA VAL A 143 -18.11 -10.31 -7.61
C VAL A 143 -17.78 -9.53 -8.88
N LYS A 144 -18.79 -9.26 -9.73
CA LYS A 144 -18.64 -8.48 -10.96
C LYS A 144 -18.39 -7.00 -10.70
N ASP A 145 -18.92 -6.48 -9.57
CA ASP A 145 -18.86 -5.06 -9.22
C ASP A 145 -17.64 -4.70 -8.36
N ILE A 146 -16.86 -5.71 -7.93
CA ILE A 146 -15.63 -5.47 -7.16
C ILE A 146 -14.60 -4.74 -8.06
N PRO A 147 -14.02 -3.60 -7.63
CA PRO A 147 -12.98 -2.90 -8.38
C PRO A 147 -11.82 -3.82 -8.77
N TYR A 148 -11.18 -3.51 -9.91
CA TYR A 148 -10.12 -4.34 -10.46
C TYR A 148 -8.94 -4.54 -9.49
N GLU A 149 -8.61 -3.50 -8.75
CA GLU A 149 -7.52 -3.47 -7.78
C GLU A 149 -7.84 -4.26 -6.51
N GLN A 150 -9.13 -4.44 -6.24
CA GLN A 150 -9.66 -5.04 -5.02
C GLN A 150 -10.05 -6.51 -5.21
N PHE A 151 -10.18 -6.97 -6.45
CA PHE A 151 -10.62 -8.31 -6.76
C PHE A 151 -9.48 -9.32 -6.67
N TYR A 152 -9.78 -10.49 -6.10
CA TYR A 152 -8.88 -11.64 -6.07
C TYR A 152 -9.64 -12.91 -6.40
N SER A 153 -9.04 -13.82 -7.15
CA SER A 153 -9.61 -15.11 -7.47
C SER A 153 -8.58 -16.23 -7.34
N TYR A 154 -9.03 -17.39 -6.98
CA TYR A 154 -8.19 -18.58 -7.01
C TYR A 154 -8.98 -19.80 -7.50
N LYS A 155 -8.25 -20.78 -8.02
CA LYS A 155 -8.78 -22.05 -8.44
C LYS A 155 -8.57 -23.07 -7.33
N ASP A 156 -9.67 -23.73 -6.91
CA ASP A 156 -9.63 -24.76 -5.88
C ASP A 156 -9.19 -26.12 -6.43
N LYS A 157 -9.01 -27.09 -5.55
CA LYS A 157 -8.63 -28.47 -5.89
C LYS A 157 -9.63 -29.14 -6.83
N ASP A 158 -10.90 -28.80 -6.68
CA ASP A 158 -12.00 -29.31 -7.51
C ASP A 158 -12.16 -28.55 -8.84
N ASN A 159 -11.17 -27.78 -9.23
CA ASN A 159 -11.13 -26.95 -10.44
C ASN A 159 -12.14 -25.78 -10.46
N PHE A 160 -12.82 -25.50 -9.38
CA PHE A 160 -13.75 -24.38 -9.25
C PHE A 160 -13.01 -23.07 -8.96
N VAL A 161 -13.46 -21.98 -9.59
CA VAL A 161 -12.88 -20.66 -9.39
C VAL A 161 -13.78 -19.84 -8.46
N TYR A 162 -13.19 -19.36 -7.38
CA TYR A 162 -13.84 -18.49 -6.40
C TYR A 162 -13.28 -17.08 -6.48
N GLY A 163 -14.17 -16.07 -6.42
CA GLY A 163 -13.84 -14.66 -6.43
C GLY A 163 -14.10 -14.01 -5.07
N PHE A 164 -13.17 -13.17 -4.64
CA PHE A 164 -13.22 -12.49 -3.35
C PHE A 164 -12.78 -11.04 -3.48
N ASP A 165 -13.23 -10.21 -2.57
CA ASP A 165 -12.59 -8.95 -2.26
C ASP A 165 -11.28 -9.22 -1.50
N ILE A 166 -10.20 -8.53 -1.84
CA ILE A 166 -8.91 -8.66 -1.14
C ILE A 166 -9.06 -8.37 0.35
N CYS A 167 -9.97 -7.45 0.72
CA CYS A 167 -10.31 -7.20 2.12
C CYS A 167 -10.77 -8.48 2.83
N THR A 168 -11.65 -9.26 2.20
CA THR A 168 -12.15 -10.53 2.74
C THR A 168 -11.03 -11.54 2.94
N ILE A 169 -10.24 -11.81 1.90
CA ILE A 169 -9.12 -12.76 2.00
C ILE A 169 -8.08 -12.30 3.03
N TYR A 170 -7.74 -11.00 3.04
CA TYR A 170 -6.79 -10.46 4.01
C TYR A 170 -7.25 -10.68 5.46
N ASN A 171 -8.51 -10.40 5.76
CA ASN A 171 -9.08 -10.60 7.09
C ASN A 171 -9.20 -12.09 7.46
N MET A 172 -9.57 -12.94 6.51
CA MET A 172 -9.57 -14.40 6.70
C MET A 172 -8.18 -14.96 7.04
N LEU A 173 -7.15 -14.50 6.34
CA LEU A 173 -5.77 -14.94 6.59
C LEU A 173 -5.19 -14.39 7.90
N LYS A 174 -5.66 -13.23 8.36
CA LYS A 174 -5.25 -12.62 9.62
C LYS A 174 -5.91 -13.31 10.82
N SER A 175 -7.14 -13.77 10.67
CA SER A 175 -7.86 -14.55 11.69
C SER A 175 -7.38 -16.00 11.65
N ASN A 176 -6.84 -16.50 12.76
CA ASN A 176 -6.34 -17.90 12.85
C ASN A 176 -7.43 -18.96 12.59
N ASN A 177 -8.72 -18.58 12.68
CA ASN A 177 -9.86 -19.51 12.56
C ASN A 177 -10.33 -19.74 11.12
N TYR A 178 -9.93 -18.89 10.13
CA TYR A 178 -10.47 -18.94 8.77
C TYR A 178 -9.43 -19.35 7.71
N LYS A 179 -8.81 -20.54 7.90
CA LYS A 179 -7.94 -21.13 6.85
C LYS A 179 -8.71 -21.96 5.82
N LYS A 180 -10.04 -21.89 5.83
CA LYS A 180 -10.93 -22.63 4.95
C LYS A 180 -11.77 -21.68 4.12
N ASN A 181 -12.06 -22.09 2.88
CA ASN A 181 -12.98 -21.36 2.01
C ASN A 181 -14.39 -21.38 2.62
N PRO A 182 -15.06 -20.24 2.81
CA PRO A 182 -16.38 -20.16 3.43
C PRO A 182 -17.49 -20.86 2.62
N TYR A 183 -17.31 -21.01 1.30
CA TYR A 183 -18.32 -21.62 0.43
C TYR A 183 -18.29 -23.16 0.41
N ASN A 184 -17.11 -23.76 0.33
CA ASN A 184 -16.96 -25.21 0.23
C ASN A 184 -16.19 -25.85 1.40
N ARG A 185 -15.74 -25.05 2.37
CA ARG A 185 -14.95 -25.47 3.54
C ARG A 185 -13.62 -26.15 3.23
N ASN A 186 -13.19 -26.17 1.98
CA ASN A 186 -11.87 -26.66 1.59
C ASN A 186 -10.77 -25.77 2.16
N LYS A 187 -9.63 -26.37 2.48
CA LYS A 187 -8.48 -25.62 2.98
C LYS A 187 -7.94 -24.69 1.87
N LEU A 188 -7.72 -23.43 2.22
CA LEU A 188 -7.14 -22.44 1.29
C LEU A 188 -5.71 -22.86 0.89
N PRO A 189 -5.35 -22.75 -0.39
CA PRO A 189 -3.98 -22.98 -0.85
C PRO A 189 -2.96 -22.08 -0.17
N GLU A 190 -1.77 -22.61 0.15
CA GLU A 190 -0.73 -21.85 0.86
C GLU A 190 -0.16 -20.67 0.06
N ASN A 191 -0.19 -20.74 -1.26
CA ASN A 191 0.25 -19.66 -2.15
C ASN A 191 -0.58 -18.39 -1.99
N ILE A 192 -1.87 -18.48 -1.62
CA ILE A 192 -2.76 -17.32 -1.43
C ILE A 192 -2.17 -16.33 -0.41
N TYR A 193 -1.60 -16.83 0.69
CA TYR A 193 -0.97 -15.97 1.69
C TYR A 193 0.18 -15.14 1.11
N ASN A 194 1.03 -15.79 0.31
CA ASN A 194 2.16 -15.13 -0.33
C ASN A 194 1.70 -14.14 -1.40
N ASP A 195 0.69 -14.48 -2.18
CA ASP A 195 0.11 -13.62 -3.22
C ASP A 195 -0.47 -12.35 -2.58
N ILE A 196 -1.32 -12.46 -1.57
CA ILE A 196 -1.91 -11.31 -0.88
C ILE A 196 -0.82 -10.44 -0.23
N LYS A 197 0.18 -11.03 0.42
CA LYS A 197 1.31 -10.29 1.01
C LYS A 197 2.09 -9.51 -0.05
N ASN A 198 2.32 -10.10 -1.22
CA ASN A 198 3.03 -9.46 -2.33
C ASN A 198 2.15 -8.40 -3.01
N ILE A 199 0.85 -8.63 -3.19
CA ILE A 199 -0.11 -7.62 -3.66
C ILE A 199 -0.04 -6.38 -2.78
N VAL A 200 -0.15 -6.51 -1.46
CA VAL A 200 -0.08 -5.38 -0.52
C VAL A 200 1.26 -4.64 -0.63
N LYS A 201 2.39 -5.35 -0.81
CA LYS A 201 3.70 -4.71 -1.02
C LYS A 201 3.78 -3.92 -2.33
N ILE A 202 3.25 -4.47 -3.43
CA ILE A 202 3.28 -3.83 -4.74
C ILE A 202 2.34 -2.62 -4.77
N VAL A 203 1.16 -2.73 -4.20
CA VAL A 203 0.17 -1.64 -4.06
C VAL A 203 0.78 -0.42 -3.38
N LYS A 204 1.51 -0.63 -2.27
CA LYS A 204 2.24 0.45 -1.58
C LYS A 204 3.30 1.11 -2.47
N LYS A 205 4.02 0.33 -3.31
CA LYS A 205 5.03 0.86 -4.24
C LYS A 205 4.43 1.61 -5.42
N LEU A 206 3.27 1.18 -5.89
CA LEU A 206 2.56 1.78 -7.02
C LEU A 206 1.64 2.93 -6.62
N ASN A 207 1.44 3.18 -5.32
CA ASN A 207 0.47 4.15 -4.79
C ASN A 207 -0.98 3.87 -5.23
N ILE A 208 -1.35 2.59 -5.32
CA ILE A 208 -2.71 2.18 -5.61
C ILE A 208 -3.51 2.18 -4.30
N LYS A 209 -4.73 2.68 -4.31
CA LYS A 209 -5.62 2.63 -3.16
C LYS A 209 -6.19 1.22 -3.02
N LEU A 210 -5.93 0.59 -1.90
CA LEU A 210 -6.48 -0.73 -1.56
C LEU A 210 -7.17 -0.64 -0.20
N ASN A 211 -8.45 -0.96 -0.15
CA ASN A 211 -9.23 -0.99 1.08
C ASN A 211 -9.05 -2.37 1.74
N ILE A 212 -8.26 -2.43 2.80
CA ILE A 212 -7.98 -3.66 3.56
C ILE A 212 -8.81 -3.68 4.84
N LYS A 213 -9.22 -2.52 5.32
CA LYS A 213 -10.09 -2.41 6.49
C LYS A 213 -11.53 -2.66 6.07
N LEU A 214 -12.22 -3.48 6.84
CA LEU A 214 -13.67 -3.52 6.80
C LEU A 214 -14.16 -2.13 7.22
N GLU A 215 -14.58 -1.34 6.24
CA GLU A 215 -15.43 -0.20 6.52
C GLU A 215 -16.78 -0.78 6.88
N MET A 216 -17.01 -1.07 8.17
CA MET A 216 -18.37 -1.07 8.66
C MET A 216 -18.85 0.36 8.40
N ASN A 217 -19.78 0.51 7.46
CA ASN A 217 -20.42 1.80 7.19
C ASN A 217 -21.30 2.14 8.41
N ASP A 218 -20.65 2.45 9.53
CA ASP A 218 -21.29 2.99 10.72
C ASP A 218 -21.92 4.38 10.48
N GLU A 219 -21.54 5.03 9.38
CA GLU A 219 -22.00 6.39 9.07
C GLU A 219 -23.49 6.45 8.72
N ASN A 220 -24.08 5.36 8.21
CA ASN A 220 -25.50 5.31 7.85
C ASN A 220 -26.39 4.65 8.89
N LEU A 221 -25.83 4.20 10.01
CA LEU A 221 -26.62 3.60 11.08
C LEU A 221 -27.16 4.70 12.00
N THR A 222 -28.46 4.70 12.23
CA THR A 222 -29.07 5.55 13.26
C THR A 222 -28.45 5.25 14.62
N SER A 223 -28.47 6.24 15.54
CA SER A 223 -27.95 6.08 16.90
C SER A 223 -28.59 4.89 17.62
N GLU A 224 -29.87 4.66 17.38
CA GLU A 224 -30.64 3.52 17.92
C GLU A 224 -30.09 2.18 17.40
N LYS A 225 -29.82 2.09 16.10
CA LYS A 225 -29.28 0.87 15.49
C LYS A 225 -27.86 0.54 15.96
N LYS A 226 -27.04 1.56 16.18
CA LYS A 226 -25.70 1.41 16.77
C LYS A 226 -25.78 0.86 18.20
N MET A 227 -26.76 1.33 18.98
CA MET A 227 -26.97 0.89 20.34
C MET A 227 -27.49 -0.56 20.37
N GLU A 228 -28.40 -0.92 19.48
CA GLU A 228 -28.91 -2.30 19.32
C GLU A 228 -27.78 -3.28 18.98
N LEU A 229 -26.91 -2.93 18.01
CA LEU A 229 -25.77 -3.78 17.64
C LEU A 229 -24.76 -3.95 18.77
N ARG A 230 -24.48 -2.90 19.54
CA ARG A 230 -23.62 -3.00 20.74
C ARG A 230 -24.23 -3.88 21.82
N ALA A 231 -25.54 -3.77 22.03
CA ALA A 231 -26.25 -4.63 22.97
C ALA A 231 -26.15 -6.11 22.56
N ILE A 232 -26.39 -6.41 21.29
CA ILE A 232 -26.24 -7.76 20.74
C ILE A 232 -24.81 -8.30 20.95
N GLU A 233 -23.78 -7.49 20.69
CA GLU A 233 -22.39 -7.90 20.90
C GLU A 233 -22.08 -8.24 22.36
N VAL A 234 -22.59 -7.45 23.31
CA VAL A 234 -22.41 -7.71 24.74
C VAL A 234 -23.11 -9.01 25.14
N PHE A 235 -24.34 -9.20 24.71
CA PHE A 235 -25.13 -10.43 25.05
C PHE A 235 -24.51 -11.68 24.42
N GLN A 236 -23.99 -11.60 23.19
CA GLN A 236 -23.23 -12.71 22.58
C GLN A 236 -21.99 -13.09 23.40
N LYS A 237 -21.30 -12.11 23.99
CA LYS A 237 -20.18 -12.39 24.90
C LYS A 237 -20.64 -13.11 26.17
N MET A 238 -21.78 -12.73 26.72
CA MET A 238 -22.35 -13.38 27.88
C MET A 238 -22.80 -14.81 27.55
N ASP A 239 -23.47 -15.04 26.41
CA ASP A 239 -23.88 -16.37 25.93
C ASP A 239 -22.65 -17.28 25.72
N ASN A 240 -21.51 -16.75 25.22
CA ASN A 240 -20.26 -17.50 25.08
C ASN A 240 -19.68 -17.92 26.45
N MET A 241 -20.03 -17.23 27.55
CA MET A 241 -19.68 -17.61 28.92
C MET A 241 -20.63 -18.63 29.53
N GLY A 242 -21.62 -19.10 28.75
CA GLY A 242 -22.59 -20.12 29.20
C GLY A 242 -23.88 -19.56 29.76
N TYR A 243 -24.13 -18.25 29.64
CA TYR A 243 -25.39 -17.62 30.03
C TYR A 243 -26.37 -17.63 28.86
N ILE A 244 -27.66 -17.69 29.13
CA ILE A 244 -28.71 -17.55 28.12
C ILE A 244 -29.29 -16.15 28.26
N THR A 245 -29.07 -15.31 27.25
CA THR A 245 -29.46 -13.89 27.28
C THR A 245 -30.28 -13.51 26.04
N ASP A 246 -31.04 -12.41 26.14
CA ASP A 246 -31.81 -11.84 25.03
C ASP A 246 -31.53 -10.32 24.99
N SER A 247 -31.03 -9.84 23.85
CA SER A 247 -30.73 -8.41 23.61
C SER A 247 -31.96 -7.50 23.79
N ASN A 248 -33.20 -8.04 23.63
CA ASN A 248 -34.46 -7.34 23.85
C ASN A 248 -34.63 -6.85 25.29
N TRP A 249 -33.94 -7.46 26.25
CA TRP A 249 -34.03 -7.04 27.64
C TRP A 249 -33.54 -5.59 27.84
N ILE A 250 -32.54 -5.13 27.11
CA ILE A 250 -32.04 -3.76 27.18
C ILE A 250 -32.74 -2.88 26.15
N THR A 251 -32.87 -3.33 24.89
CA THR A 251 -33.37 -2.49 23.80
C THR A 251 -34.83 -2.04 23.98
N ARG A 252 -35.64 -2.77 24.77
CA ARG A 252 -37.02 -2.42 25.09
C ARG A 252 -37.20 -1.63 26.37
N LEU A 253 -36.11 -1.25 27.06
CA LEU A 253 -36.26 -0.48 28.31
C LEU A 253 -36.62 0.98 27.99
N THR A 254 -37.59 1.50 28.74
CA THR A 254 -37.86 2.94 28.78
C THR A 254 -36.75 3.66 29.53
N ARG A 255 -36.61 4.97 29.32
CA ARG A 255 -35.56 5.78 29.97
C ARG A 255 -35.54 5.61 31.48
N SER A 256 -36.72 5.62 32.13
CA SER A 256 -36.84 5.46 33.58
C SER A 256 -36.41 4.05 34.07
N ARG A 257 -36.75 3.02 33.31
CA ARG A 257 -36.31 1.65 33.60
C ARG A 257 -34.81 1.46 33.36
N CYS A 258 -34.23 2.12 32.34
CA CYS A 258 -32.79 2.12 32.12
C CYS A 258 -32.04 2.77 33.29
N ILE A 259 -32.50 3.91 33.79
CA ILE A 259 -31.88 4.57 34.95
C ILE A 259 -31.94 3.70 36.19
N ARG A 260 -33.09 3.05 36.44
CA ARG A 260 -33.24 2.13 37.56
C ARG A 260 -32.30 0.93 37.42
N TYR A 261 -32.22 0.34 36.23
CA TYR A 261 -31.31 -0.77 35.93
C TYR A 261 -29.87 -0.43 36.19
N LEU A 262 -29.40 0.74 35.74
CA LEU A 262 -28.04 1.21 35.98
C LEU A 262 -27.74 1.39 37.49
N ARG A 263 -28.67 1.92 38.25
CA ARG A 263 -28.53 2.05 39.72
C ARG A 263 -28.43 0.69 40.39
N GLU A 264 -29.24 -0.26 39.96
CA GLU A 264 -29.18 -1.62 40.52
C GLU A 264 -27.89 -2.35 40.15
N LEU A 265 -27.33 -2.11 38.95
CA LEU A 265 -26.01 -2.60 38.57
C LEU A 265 -24.91 -1.99 39.42
N GLU A 266 -24.97 -0.67 39.66
CA GLU A 266 -24.03 0.04 40.53
C GLU A 266 -24.09 -0.48 41.97
N ASP A 267 -25.27 -0.75 42.47
CA ASP A 267 -25.48 -1.36 43.78
C ASP A 267 -24.90 -2.78 43.88
N VAL A 268 -25.12 -3.61 42.84
CA VAL A 268 -24.51 -4.94 42.76
C VAL A 268 -22.97 -4.84 42.73
N TRP A 269 -22.46 -3.92 41.95
CA TRP A 269 -21.02 -3.73 41.83
C TRP A 269 -20.38 -3.29 43.15
N ASN A 270 -20.95 -2.28 43.81
CA ASN A 270 -20.34 -1.65 44.99
C ASN A 270 -20.58 -2.44 46.28
N TYR A 271 -21.70 -3.10 46.42
CA TYR A 271 -22.14 -3.66 47.70
C TYR A 271 -22.36 -5.18 47.74
N ARG A 272 -22.65 -5.81 46.59
CA ARG A 272 -22.95 -7.25 46.55
C ARG A 272 -21.83 -8.09 45.93
N ALA A 273 -21.03 -7.53 45.04
CA ALA A 273 -19.98 -8.27 44.39
C ALA A 273 -18.67 -8.29 45.20
N GLU A 274 -18.61 -7.58 46.38
CA GLU A 274 -17.40 -7.46 47.22
C GLU A 274 -16.13 -7.13 46.45
N ILE A 275 -16.26 -6.42 45.35
CA ILE A 275 -15.13 -5.99 44.51
C ILE A 275 -14.48 -4.84 45.24
N THR A 276 -13.48 -5.14 46.06
CA THR A 276 -12.61 -4.13 46.69
C THR A 276 -11.80 -3.46 45.61
N ASN A 277 -11.76 -2.12 45.68
CA ASN A 277 -10.83 -1.32 44.86
C ASN A 277 -9.40 -1.64 45.33
N GLU A 278 -8.69 -2.54 44.63
CA GLU A 278 -7.24 -2.63 44.62
C GLU A 278 -6.68 -1.86 43.43
#